data_b695b3da2a18ab4ea665ae3819f61f88
#
_entry.id   b695b3da2a18ab4ea665ae3819f61f88
#
_cell.length_a   1.000
_cell.length_b   1.000
_cell.length_c   1.000
_cell.angle_alpha   90.00
_cell.angle_beta   90.00
_cell.angle_gamma   90.00
#
_symmetry.space_group_name_H-M   'P 1'
#
loop_
_entity.id
_entity.type
_entity.pdbx_description
1 polymer ?
#
loop_
_entity_poly.entity_id
_entity_poly.type
_entity_poly.pdbx_seq_one_letter_code
_entity_poly.pdbx_strand_id
1 'polypeptide(L)'
;MKRDRTRGRLSRRDFIKGAAAGAAVAAGGAALFRSNDVVPLVSAASAPVCPDGTQDVALVNGRFLTLDKNNTVVGAVTIRNGRFAEIGTVGTLRPCAQTIDLQGRTVIPGLIDSHVHFIRCGINPGHEVRIIETATSVAELQQMISDRIQQLSLPPGEFLTCVGGWNRNGIGGSLPTPAQLDAAAPNNPVYLSETGGGGAGLTNTLGRNFFQAQGVAVNATTGVLNANQGLAALQAVQTDADKQRGTAEVCDFAASIGLTGIHDHGGLSGLAPYNYALSLWRQGKLKTRQRIFLWSGDDSGFTTEQTRIINDLNRIGDDVFRTLGVGERLNTSTMNPGFVDACKFAASNGWTLTQHSLTPDEVAFHISAYQAAATVGTIDKFRWSLCHVNPITDAQIPTVKQMGIGLNIQGTQYTSGAGATPGGPPFRKLLDAGIPCGGGSDATNVAALNPWLMMFYMTTAKNNAGVVINADQIITRLEALRMYTSGSAYLSFDDDRLGTIETGKLADLVVLNDNPLTVPDDQFKKLHSVLTLQAGKTVYSAAS
;
A
#
# COMPACT_ATOMS: atom_id res chain seq x y z
N MET A 1 -12.51 32.87 51.29
CA MET A 1 -11.52 31.87 50.97
C MET A 1 -11.71 31.43 49.50
N LYS A 2 -10.98 32.00 48.56
CA LYS A 2 -10.98 31.63 47.14
C LYS A 2 -9.92 30.55 46.96
N ARG A 3 -10.32 29.36 46.52
CA ARG A 3 -9.38 28.29 46.10
C ARG A 3 -9.01 28.54 44.64
N ASP A 4 -7.77 28.88 44.46
CA ASP A 4 -7.09 28.96 43.17
C ASP A 4 -6.88 27.55 42.62
N ARG A 5 -7.43 27.25 41.44
CA ARG A 5 -7.22 25.99 40.69
C ARG A 5 -6.54 26.34 39.36
N THR A 6 -5.26 26.58 39.42
CA THR A 6 -4.41 26.56 38.22
C THR A 6 -4.07 25.13 37.87
N ARG A 7 -4.92 24.49 37.06
CA ARG A 7 -4.56 23.29 36.30
C ARG A 7 -3.78 23.75 35.09
N GLY A 8 -2.49 23.47 35.05
CA GLY A 8 -1.66 23.68 33.86
C GLY A 8 -2.19 22.88 32.67
N ARG A 9 -2.87 23.56 31.78
CA ARG A 9 -3.15 23.07 30.43
C ARG A 9 -1.85 23.20 29.65
N LEU A 10 -1.27 22.09 29.20
CA LEU A 10 -0.27 22.11 28.14
C LEU A 10 -0.92 22.81 26.95
N SER A 11 -0.40 23.98 26.60
CA SER A 11 -0.97 24.80 25.54
C SER A 11 -0.49 24.28 24.18
N ARG A 12 -1.27 24.56 23.11
CA ARG A 12 -0.83 24.38 21.71
C ARG A 12 0.59 24.91 21.44
N ARG A 13 1.03 25.92 22.21
CA ARG A 13 2.37 26.52 22.10
C ARG A 13 3.49 25.63 22.62
N ASP A 14 3.24 24.76 23.59
CA ASP A 14 4.28 23.89 24.14
C ASP A 14 4.53 22.69 23.24
N PHE A 15 3.51 22.24 22.49
CA PHE A 15 3.63 21.25 21.42
C PHE A 15 4.36 21.84 20.18
N ILE A 16 4.14 23.12 19.87
CA ILE A 16 4.70 23.81 18.68
C ILE A 16 6.16 24.23 18.88
N LYS A 17 6.68 24.36 20.10
CA LYS A 17 8.07 24.77 20.33
C LYS A 17 9.12 23.73 19.91
N GLY A 18 8.74 22.47 19.67
CA GLY A 18 9.57 21.45 19.05
C GLY A 18 9.66 21.53 17.52
N ALA A 19 8.66 22.16 16.85
CA ALA A 19 8.49 22.11 15.40
C ALA A 19 9.22 23.20 14.60
N ALA A 20 9.92 24.13 15.25
CA ALA A 20 10.51 25.29 14.58
C ALA A 20 12.00 25.15 14.18
N ALA A 21 12.58 23.94 14.25
CA ALA A 21 14.01 23.73 13.92
C ALA A 21 14.24 22.63 12.87
N GLY A 22 13.36 22.47 11.90
CA GLY A 22 13.44 21.39 10.91
C GLY A 22 13.28 21.82 9.46
N ALA A 23 14.02 22.84 9.01
CA ALA A 23 14.10 23.17 7.58
C ALA A 23 15.48 22.83 7.05
N ALA A 24 15.79 21.55 6.91
CA ALA A 24 16.83 21.01 6.03
C ALA A 24 16.63 19.48 5.94
N VAL A 25 15.60 19.01 5.26
CA VAL A 25 15.58 17.62 4.81
C VAL A 25 16.38 17.58 3.51
N ALA A 26 17.67 17.38 3.65
CA ALA A 26 18.52 16.90 2.56
C ALA A 26 18.02 15.50 2.19
N ALA A 27 17.91 15.24 0.88
CA ALA A 27 17.55 13.98 0.29
C ALA A 27 18.47 12.84 0.78
N GLY A 28 18.04 12.13 1.81
CA GLY A 28 18.66 10.92 2.32
C GLY A 28 17.55 9.97 2.72
N GLY A 29 17.17 9.06 1.80
CA GLY A 29 16.33 7.93 2.16
C GLY A 29 17.12 6.99 3.06
N ALA A 30 17.00 7.17 4.37
CA ALA A 30 17.64 6.28 5.32
C ALA A 30 16.99 4.89 5.26
N ALA A 31 17.78 3.82 5.30
CA ALA A 31 17.33 2.45 5.14
C ALA A 31 16.28 2.07 6.19
N LEU A 32 15.08 1.69 5.74
CA LEU A 32 13.99 1.19 6.58
C LEU A 32 14.28 -0.20 7.14
N PHE A 33 15.26 -0.88 6.58
CA PHE A 33 15.69 -2.22 6.98
C PHE A 33 17.19 -2.19 7.32
N ARG A 34 17.54 -2.70 8.49
CA ARG A 34 18.94 -2.99 8.77
C ARG A 34 19.33 -4.24 7.98
N SER A 35 20.23 -4.10 7.03
CA SER A 35 20.99 -5.23 6.52
C SER A 35 22.47 -4.92 6.74
N ASN A 36 23.15 -5.77 7.47
CA ASN A 36 24.60 -5.67 7.66
C ASN A 36 25.39 -5.93 6.35
N ASP A 37 24.67 -6.25 5.26
CA ASP A 37 25.23 -6.71 4.01
C ASP A 37 24.88 -5.84 2.79
N VAL A 38 24.27 -4.65 2.98
CA VAL A 38 23.92 -3.80 1.85
C VAL A 38 25.08 -2.90 1.46
N VAL A 39 25.82 -3.33 0.45
CA VAL A 39 26.74 -2.44 -0.27
C VAL A 39 25.88 -1.45 -1.07
N PRO A 40 26.13 -0.14 -0.97
CA PRO A 40 25.41 0.85 -1.78
C PRO A 40 25.51 0.52 -3.26
N LEU A 41 24.37 0.36 -3.94
CA LEU A 41 24.34 0.12 -5.39
C LEU A 41 24.48 1.42 -6.19
N VAL A 42 24.15 2.54 -5.58
CA VAL A 42 24.12 3.85 -6.25
C VAL A 42 24.82 4.88 -5.37
N SER A 43 25.78 5.60 -5.95
CA SER A 43 26.28 6.83 -5.36
C SER A 43 25.18 7.91 -5.43
N ALA A 44 25.13 8.79 -4.42
CA ALA A 44 24.19 9.92 -4.37
C ALA A 44 24.35 10.94 -5.51
N ALA A 45 25.32 10.75 -6.42
CA ALA A 45 25.50 11.58 -7.59
C ALA A 45 24.33 11.40 -8.57
N SER A 46 23.79 12.51 -9.07
CA SER A 46 22.82 12.49 -10.17
C SER A 46 23.40 11.78 -11.39
N ALA A 47 22.59 10.93 -12.04
CA ALA A 47 23.00 10.31 -13.30
C ALA A 47 23.45 11.37 -14.31
N PRO A 48 24.55 11.15 -15.03
CA PRO A 48 25.01 12.07 -16.06
C PRO A 48 23.92 12.24 -17.14
N VAL A 49 23.77 13.46 -17.64
CA VAL A 49 22.85 13.75 -18.75
C VAL A 49 23.66 13.67 -20.04
N CYS A 50 23.14 12.93 -21.02
CA CYS A 50 23.76 12.81 -22.34
C CYS A 50 23.66 14.12 -23.14
N PRO A 51 24.49 14.36 -24.17
CA PRO A 51 24.48 15.58 -24.96
C PRO A 51 23.13 15.89 -25.64
N ASP A 52 22.32 14.88 -25.90
CA ASP A 52 20.96 14.99 -26.42
C ASP A 52 19.89 15.25 -25.35
N GLY A 53 20.29 15.48 -24.10
CA GLY A 53 19.41 15.72 -22.98
C GLY A 53 18.78 14.44 -22.37
N THR A 54 19.12 13.26 -22.88
CA THR A 54 18.60 11.99 -22.36
C THR A 54 19.39 11.50 -21.14
N GLN A 55 18.76 10.66 -20.33
CA GLN A 55 19.41 9.94 -19.24
C GLN A 55 19.40 8.45 -19.57
N ASP A 56 20.58 7.83 -19.63
CA ASP A 56 20.73 6.42 -19.84
C ASP A 56 21.25 5.76 -18.57
N VAL A 57 20.62 4.65 -18.18
CA VAL A 57 21.02 3.82 -17.05
C VAL A 57 21.14 2.39 -17.53
N ALA A 58 22.27 1.76 -17.27
CA ALA A 58 22.48 0.33 -17.49
C ALA A 58 22.54 -0.38 -16.14
N LEU A 59 21.67 -1.36 -15.95
CA LEU A 59 21.69 -2.25 -14.79
C LEU A 59 22.29 -3.58 -15.25
N VAL A 60 23.40 -3.98 -14.63
CA VAL A 60 24.19 -5.17 -15.04
C VAL A 60 24.37 -6.14 -13.89
N ASN A 61 24.79 -7.37 -14.20
CA ASN A 61 25.06 -8.42 -13.21
C ASN A 61 23.85 -8.66 -12.27
N GLY A 62 22.62 -8.61 -12.80
CA GLY A 62 21.40 -8.89 -12.08
C GLY A 62 20.74 -10.20 -12.54
N ARG A 63 19.72 -10.62 -11.81
CA ARG A 63 18.79 -11.67 -12.21
C ARG A 63 17.41 -11.05 -12.42
N PHE A 64 17.12 -10.62 -13.62
CA PHE A 64 15.86 -9.96 -13.96
C PHE A 64 14.77 -10.99 -14.26
N LEU A 65 13.78 -11.10 -13.39
CA LEU A 65 12.55 -11.84 -13.64
C LEU A 65 11.63 -10.90 -14.42
N THR A 66 11.56 -11.03 -15.73
CA THR A 66 10.84 -10.05 -16.58
C THR A 66 9.33 -10.10 -16.38
N LEU A 67 8.80 -11.22 -15.89
CA LEU A 67 7.39 -11.55 -15.76
C LEU A 67 6.60 -11.39 -17.08
N ASP A 68 7.30 -11.39 -18.22
CA ASP A 68 6.70 -11.49 -19.54
C ASP A 68 5.93 -12.81 -19.70
N LYS A 69 5.25 -12.99 -20.82
CA LYS A 69 4.47 -14.21 -21.09
C LYS A 69 5.30 -15.49 -21.06
N ASN A 70 6.62 -15.41 -21.30
CA ASN A 70 7.54 -16.53 -21.37
C ASN A 70 8.32 -16.75 -20.07
N ASN A 71 8.15 -15.90 -19.04
CA ASN A 71 8.97 -15.90 -17.82
C ASN A 71 10.47 -15.77 -18.10
N THR A 72 10.82 -14.93 -19.06
CA THR A 72 12.21 -14.72 -19.46
C THR A 72 13.03 -14.20 -18.28
N VAL A 73 14.24 -14.74 -18.13
CA VAL A 73 15.22 -14.28 -17.13
C VAL A 73 16.44 -13.76 -17.86
N VAL A 74 16.85 -12.52 -17.55
CA VAL A 74 18.00 -11.88 -18.21
C VAL A 74 18.99 -11.34 -17.18
N GLY A 75 20.22 -11.05 -17.62
CA GLY A 75 21.32 -10.58 -16.76
C GLY A 75 21.47 -9.06 -16.70
N ALA A 76 20.87 -8.34 -17.64
CA ALA A 76 21.04 -6.90 -17.74
C ALA A 76 19.86 -6.23 -18.45
N VAL A 77 19.69 -4.93 -18.19
CA VAL A 77 18.76 -4.06 -18.93
C VAL A 77 19.36 -2.67 -19.11
N THR A 78 19.00 -2.02 -20.21
CA THR A 78 19.31 -0.60 -20.44
C THR A 78 18.02 0.21 -20.40
N ILE A 79 18.05 1.32 -19.67
CA ILE A 79 16.96 2.27 -19.53
C ILE A 79 17.34 3.56 -20.26
N ARG A 80 16.44 4.07 -21.09
CA ARG A 80 16.59 5.35 -21.79
C ARG A 80 15.31 6.17 -21.65
N ASN A 81 15.44 7.40 -21.21
CA ASN A 81 14.30 8.29 -21.00
C ASN A 81 13.17 7.67 -20.17
N GLY A 82 13.55 6.95 -19.11
CA GLY A 82 12.59 6.32 -18.20
C GLY A 82 11.91 5.06 -18.73
N ARG A 83 12.34 4.51 -19.88
CA ARG A 83 11.78 3.29 -20.47
C ARG A 83 12.86 2.24 -20.67
N PHE A 84 12.48 0.98 -20.59
CA PHE A 84 13.34 -0.12 -20.99
C PHE A 84 13.66 0.00 -22.48
N ALA A 85 14.93 0.18 -22.82
CA ALA A 85 15.40 0.30 -24.18
C ALA A 85 15.91 -1.06 -24.72
N GLU A 86 16.69 -1.77 -23.92
CA GLU A 86 17.28 -3.06 -24.28
C GLU A 86 17.13 -4.03 -23.12
N ILE A 87 16.80 -5.29 -23.43
CA ILE A 87 16.57 -6.37 -22.48
C ILE A 87 17.49 -7.54 -22.81
N GLY A 88 18.25 -8.03 -21.82
CA GLY A 88 19.10 -9.23 -21.93
C GLY A 88 20.54 -8.96 -22.30
N THR A 89 20.82 -7.93 -23.07
CA THR A 89 22.17 -7.50 -23.41
C THR A 89 22.34 -6.03 -23.06
N VAL A 90 23.55 -5.68 -22.62
CA VAL A 90 23.94 -4.28 -22.57
C VAL A 90 24.54 -4.01 -23.93
N GLY A 91 23.80 -3.30 -24.78
CA GLY A 91 24.32 -2.83 -26.07
C GLY A 91 25.50 -1.88 -25.86
N THR A 92 25.95 -1.25 -26.93
CA THR A 92 27.01 -0.23 -26.83
C THR A 92 26.49 0.92 -25.94
N LEU A 93 26.93 0.93 -24.68
CA LEU A 93 26.59 2.01 -23.75
C LEU A 93 27.14 3.32 -24.26
N ARG A 94 26.33 4.35 -24.21
CA ARG A 94 26.82 5.71 -24.45
C ARG A 94 27.76 6.12 -23.31
N PRO A 95 28.84 6.89 -23.57
CA PRO A 95 29.77 7.32 -22.52
C PRO A 95 29.11 8.06 -21.35
N CYS A 96 27.92 8.61 -21.58
CA CYS A 96 27.11 9.30 -20.59
C CYS A 96 26.17 8.38 -19.80
N ALA A 97 26.11 7.07 -20.08
CA ALA A 97 25.25 6.15 -19.37
C ALA A 97 25.81 5.85 -17.96
N GLN A 98 24.92 5.95 -16.96
CA GLN A 98 25.23 5.47 -15.62
C GLN A 98 25.15 3.93 -15.59
N THR A 99 26.18 3.27 -15.11
CA THR A 99 26.15 1.83 -14.91
C THR A 99 25.97 1.51 -13.43
N ILE A 100 25.02 0.61 -13.12
CA ILE A 100 24.74 0.11 -11.77
C ILE A 100 24.98 -1.40 -11.78
N ASP A 101 25.97 -1.86 -11.02
CA ASP A 101 26.23 -3.29 -10.82
C ASP A 101 25.32 -3.84 -9.72
N LEU A 102 24.45 -4.77 -10.07
CA LEU A 102 23.46 -5.36 -9.15
C LEU A 102 24.02 -6.52 -8.31
N GLN A 103 25.28 -6.93 -8.54
CA GLN A 103 25.97 -7.93 -7.72
C GLN A 103 25.17 -9.24 -7.56
N GLY A 104 24.52 -9.70 -8.63
CA GLY A 104 23.73 -10.94 -8.66
C GLY A 104 22.31 -10.83 -8.06
N ARG A 105 21.90 -9.66 -7.59
CA ARG A 105 20.58 -9.48 -6.96
C ARG A 105 19.43 -9.71 -7.94
N THR A 106 18.30 -10.18 -7.39
CA THR A 106 17.08 -10.39 -8.16
C THR A 106 16.33 -9.08 -8.38
N VAL A 107 15.88 -8.89 -9.61
CA VAL A 107 15.08 -7.74 -10.05
C VAL A 107 13.73 -8.21 -10.54
N ILE A 108 12.68 -7.50 -10.15
CA ILE A 108 11.31 -7.69 -10.62
C ILE A 108 10.75 -6.38 -11.18
N PRO A 109 9.67 -6.40 -11.98
CA PRO A 109 8.90 -5.19 -12.25
C PRO A 109 8.44 -4.55 -10.95
N GLY A 110 8.24 -3.24 -10.95
CA GLY A 110 7.65 -2.55 -9.81
C GLY A 110 6.32 -3.15 -9.41
N LEU A 111 6.14 -3.39 -8.10
CA LEU A 111 4.89 -3.91 -7.56
C LEU A 111 3.80 -2.84 -7.60
N ILE A 112 2.57 -3.28 -7.87
CA ILE A 112 1.36 -2.44 -7.93
C ILE A 112 0.31 -3.06 -7.01
N ASP A 113 -0.09 -2.32 -5.98
CA ASP A 113 -1.21 -2.70 -5.11
C ASP A 113 -2.52 -2.29 -5.77
N SER A 114 -3.34 -3.27 -6.20
CA SER A 114 -4.56 -3.01 -6.95
C SER A 114 -5.75 -2.57 -6.09
N HIS A 115 -5.61 -2.59 -4.76
CA HIS A 115 -6.67 -2.16 -3.85
C HIS A 115 -6.09 -1.77 -2.50
N VAL A 116 -6.01 -0.48 -2.25
CA VAL A 116 -5.51 0.09 -1.00
C VAL A 116 -6.19 1.44 -0.72
N HIS A 117 -6.28 1.83 0.55
CA HIS A 117 -6.71 3.18 0.95
C HIS A 117 -5.49 4.05 1.27
N PHE A 118 -4.66 4.27 0.25
CA PHE A 118 -3.32 4.83 0.42
C PHE A 118 -3.30 6.28 0.88
N ILE A 119 -4.25 7.09 0.37
CA ILE A 119 -4.38 8.49 0.80
C ILE A 119 -4.70 8.55 2.31
N ARG A 120 -5.56 7.65 2.79
CA ARG A 120 -5.88 7.53 4.23
C ARG A 120 -4.66 7.13 5.04
N CYS A 121 -3.82 6.21 4.54
CA CYS A 121 -2.56 5.86 5.19
C CYS A 121 -1.66 7.08 5.36
N GLY A 122 -1.51 7.90 4.32
CA GLY A 122 -0.63 9.07 4.33
C GLY A 122 -1.05 10.17 5.30
N ILE A 123 -2.32 10.24 5.67
CA ILE A 123 -2.82 11.23 6.63
C ILE A 123 -3.02 10.68 8.04
N ASN A 124 -2.54 9.47 8.33
CA ASN A 124 -2.48 8.96 9.70
C ASN A 124 -1.60 9.87 10.58
N PRO A 125 -1.97 10.08 11.85
CA PRO A 125 -1.22 10.95 12.75
C PRO A 125 0.11 10.32 13.19
N GLY A 126 1.07 11.16 13.53
CA GLY A 126 2.39 10.77 14.01
C GLY A 126 3.34 10.31 12.90
N HIS A 127 4.42 9.64 13.30
CA HIS A 127 5.39 9.01 12.40
C HIS A 127 5.15 7.51 12.37
N GLU A 128 4.65 6.98 11.25
CA GLU A 128 4.31 5.56 11.19
C GLU A 128 5.55 4.65 11.10
N VAL A 129 5.52 3.58 11.91
CA VAL A 129 6.53 2.50 11.92
C VAL A 129 5.95 1.24 11.29
N ARG A 130 5.58 1.34 10.00
CA ARG A 130 4.87 0.26 9.29
C ARG A 130 5.67 -1.04 9.19
N ILE A 131 6.98 -1.02 9.35
CA ILE A 131 7.80 -2.23 9.33
C ILE A 131 7.40 -3.25 10.42
N ILE A 132 6.77 -2.82 11.53
CA ILE A 132 6.28 -3.73 12.59
C ILE A 132 5.21 -4.71 12.09
N GLU A 133 4.62 -4.47 10.92
CA GLU A 133 3.71 -5.42 10.26
C GLU A 133 4.38 -6.78 9.99
N THR A 134 5.72 -6.80 9.89
CA THR A 134 6.52 -8.02 9.66
C THR A 134 7.10 -8.62 10.93
N ALA A 135 6.88 -8.00 12.09
CA ALA A 135 7.44 -8.48 13.36
C ALA A 135 6.87 -9.87 13.74
N THR A 136 7.75 -10.74 14.23
CA THR A 136 7.41 -12.11 14.66
C THR A 136 7.54 -12.31 16.17
N SER A 137 8.02 -11.28 16.88
CA SER A 137 8.13 -11.27 18.34
C SER A 137 8.04 -9.86 18.91
N VAL A 138 7.76 -9.74 20.20
CA VAL A 138 7.79 -8.44 20.90
C VAL A 138 9.18 -7.82 20.85
N ALA A 139 10.24 -8.60 20.96
CA ALA A 139 11.62 -8.11 20.89
C ALA A 139 11.94 -7.50 19.49
N GLU A 140 11.50 -8.16 18.44
CA GLU A 140 11.67 -7.64 17.06
C GLU A 140 10.87 -6.34 16.87
N LEU A 141 9.63 -6.29 17.36
CA LEU A 141 8.81 -5.07 17.34
C LEU A 141 9.49 -3.91 18.08
N GLN A 142 10.05 -4.15 19.28
CA GLN A 142 10.80 -3.16 20.04
C GLN A 142 12.02 -2.63 19.24
N GLN A 143 12.78 -3.53 18.61
CA GLN A 143 13.93 -3.14 17.80
C GLN A 143 13.52 -2.27 16.61
N MET A 144 12.44 -2.65 15.90
CA MET A 144 11.91 -1.87 14.77
C MET A 144 11.44 -0.47 15.17
N ILE A 145 10.85 -0.33 16.37
CA ILE A 145 10.49 0.98 16.94
C ILE A 145 11.74 1.82 17.19
N SER A 146 12.76 1.26 17.85
CA SER A 146 14.01 1.96 18.14
C SER A 146 14.74 2.37 16.86
N ASP A 147 14.79 1.46 15.88
CA ASP A 147 15.43 1.73 14.58
C ASP A 147 14.71 2.86 13.83
N ARG A 148 13.39 2.91 13.87
CA ARG A 148 12.62 3.99 13.23
C ARG A 148 12.88 5.36 13.87
N ILE A 149 12.97 5.41 15.19
CA ILE A 149 13.34 6.65 15.93
C ILE A 149 14.72 7.13 15.49
N GLN A 150 15.70 6.23 15.44
CA GLN A 150 17.06 6.57 15.01
C GLN A 150 17.11 7.02 13.55
N GLN A 151 16.43 6.30 12.66
CA GLN A 151 16.34 6.60 11.25
C GLN A 151 15.82 8.01 10.98
N LEU A 152 14.74 8.38 11.66
CA LEU A 152 14.13 9.70 11.53
C LEU A 152 14.87 10.78 12.33
N SER A 153 15.84 10.40 13.17
CA SER A 153 16.37 11.30 14.20
C SER A 153 15.23 11.98 14.95
N LEU A 154 14.23 11.19 15.35
CA LEU A 154 12.95 11.68 15.81
C LEU A 154 13.10 12.52 17.08
N PRO A 155 12.66 13.79 17.11
CA PRO A 155 12.77 14.62 18.29
C PRO A 155 12.00 14.05 19.48
N PRO A 156 12.47 14.24 20.73
CA PRO A 156 11.72 13.87 21.91
C PRO A 156 10.32 14.49 21.94
N GLY A 157 9.31 13.70 22.32
CA GLY A 157 7.91 14.13 22.40
C GLY A 157 7.09 13.92 21.11
N GLU A 158 7.73 13.68 19.97
CA GLU A 158 7.01 13.33 18.74
C GLU A 158 6.45 11.90 18.79
N PHE A 159 5.20 11.74 18.33
CA PHE A 159 4.54 10.44 18.35
C PHE A 159 5.07 9.49 17.28
N LEU A 160 5.44 8.28 17.70
CA LEU A 160 5.60 7.14 16.82
C LEU A 160 4.29 6.34 16.80
N THR A 161 3.80 6.02 15.61
CA THR A 161 2.49 5.38 15.47
C THR A 161 2.53 4.18 14.53
N CYS A 162 1.52 3.30 14.64
CA CYS A 162 1.12 2.37 13.59
C CYS A 162 -0.41 2.19 13.67
N VAL A 163 -1.11 2.72 12.68
CA VAL A 163 -2.57 2.68 12.64
C VAL A 163 -3.02 1.50 11.78
N GLY A 164 -3.39 0.39 12.44
CA GLY A 164 -3.74 -0.87 11.79
C GLY A 164 -2.53 -1.55 11.11
N GLY A 165 -2.79 -2.59 10.33
CA GLY A 165 -1.78 -3.33 9.57
C GLY A 165 -1.03 -4.41 10.34
N TRP A 166 -1.06 -4.40 11.65
CA TRP A 166 -0.45 -5.40 12.53
C TRP A 166 -1.43 -5.92 13.57
N ASN A 167 -1.13 -7.03 14.19
CA ASN A 167 -1.83 -7.50 15.39
C ASN A 167 -0.94 -8.44 16.21
N ARG A 168 -1.36 -8.70 17.46
CA ARG A 168 -0.64 -9.56 18.41
C ARG A 168 -0.44 -10.99 17.95
N ASN A 169 -1.27 -11.51 17.03
CA ASN A 169 -1.14 -12.89 16.56
C ASN A 169 0.23 -13.11 15.86
N GLY A 170 0.73 -12.09 15.14
CA GLY A 170 2.04 -12.15 14.48
C GLY A 170 3.22 -12.20 15.45
N ILE A 171 3.07 -11.70 16.66
CA ILE A 171 4.14 -11.57 17.67
C ILE A 171 3.98 -12.52 18.87
N GLY A 172 3.26 -13.63 18.70
CA GLY A 172 3.11 -14.66 19.71
C GLY A 172 1.84 -14.54 20.57
N GLY A 173 0.87 -13.73 20.17
CA GLY A 173 -0.48 -13.66 20.76
C GLY A 173 -0.62 -12.70 21.94
N SER A 174 0.46 -12.09 22.42
CA SER A 174 0.44 -11.15 23.56
C SER A 174 0.82 -9.75 23.14
N LEU A 175 0.16 -8.74 23.69
CA LEU A 175 0.52 -7.33 23.47
C LEU A 175 1.81 -6.97 24.22
N PRO A 176 2.66 -6.08 23.67
CA PRO A 176 3.76 -5.50 24.41
C PRO A 176 3.25 -4.71 25.63
N THR A 177 3.96 -4.80 26.74
CA THR A 177 3.68 -3.99 27.93
C THR A 177 4.14 -2.54 27.76
N PRO A 178 3.59 -1.57 28.52
CA PRO A 178 4.09 -0.19 28.52
C PRO A 178 5.60 -0.09 28.78
N ALA A 179 6.14 -0.90 29.71
CA ALA A 179 7.57 -0.91 30.01
C ALA A 179 8.43 -1.38 28.83
N GLN A 180 7.95 -2.35 28.05
CA GLN A 180 8.64 -2.79 26.83
C GLN A 180 8.62 -1.68 25.75
N LEU A 181 7.51 -0.96 25.61
CA LEU A 181 7.43 0.17 24.69
C LEU A 181 8.24 1.38 25.17
N ASP A 182 8.29 1.65 26.49
CA ASP A 182 9.15 2.69 27.08
C ASP A 182 10.64 2.39 26.81
N ALA A 183 11.04 1.12 26.91
CA ALA A 183 12.42 0.72 26.60
C ALA A 183 12.79 0.93 25.13
N ALA A 184 11.85 0.71 24.21
CA ALA A 184 12.05 0.94 22.77
C ALA A 184 11.99 2.43 22.37
N ALA A 185 11.20 3.24 23.09
CA ALA A 185 10.94 4.64 22.81
C ALA A 185 10.98 5.49 24.10
N PRO A 186 12.15 5.66 24.73
CA PRO A 186 12.25 6.28 26.05
C PRO A 186 11.88 7.77 26.07
N ASN A 187 12.01 8.45 24.94
CA ASN A 187 11.76 9.89 24.83
C ASN A 187 10.55 10.23 23.92
N ASN A 188 9.90 9.21 23.35
CA ASN A 188 8.85 9.41 22.37
C ASN A 188 7.57 8.67 22.78
N PRO A 189 6.39 9.33 22.70
CA PRO A 189 5.12 8.64 22.90
C PRO A 189 4.87 7.68 21.73
N VAL A 190 4.30 6.52 22.06
CA VAL A 190 3.97 5.45 21.11
C VAL A 190 2.46 5.22 21.09
N TYR A 191 1.90 5.07 19.91
CA TYR A 191 0.52 4.60 19.71
C TYR A 191 0.46 3.56 18.61
N LEU A 192 0.04 2.35 18.98
CA LEU A 192 -0.16 1.25 18.04
C LEU A 192 -1.62 0.79 18.11
N SER A 193 -2.31 0.69 16.98
CA SER A 193 -3.64 0.08 16.94
C SER A 193 -3.63 -1.20 16.12
N GLU A 194 -4.24 -2.25 16.67
CA GLU A 194 -4.35 -3.53 15.97
C GLU A 194 -5.31 -3.43 14.78
N THR A 195 -5.10 -4.29 13.79
CA THR A 195 -6.00 -4.47 12.64
C THR A 195 -7.41 -4.86 13.06
N GLY A 196 -8.40 -4.35 12.32
CA GLY A 196 -9.82 -4.61 12.55
C GLY A 196 -10.48 -3.53 13.42
N GLY A 197 -11.58 -2.97 12.92
CA GLY A 197 -12.30 -1.84 13.52
C GLY A 197 -12.93 -2.14 14.89
N GLY A 198 -12.16 -2.30 15.89
CA GLY A 198 -12.53 -2.66 17.27
C GLY A 198 -11.35 -3.27 18.01
N GLY A 199 -10.20 -3.37 17.36
CA GLY A 199 -8.96 -3.81 17.98
C GLY A 199 -8.49 -2.90 19.11
N ALA A 200 -7.54 -3.39 19.91
CA ALA A 200 -6.97 -2.61 20.98
C ALA A 200 -6.04 -1.52 20.44
N GLY A 201 -6.16 -0.31 20.98
CA GLY A 201 -5.10 0.67 20.96
C GLY A 201 -4.11 0.36 22.08
N LEU A 202 -2.83 0.61 21.84
CA LEU A 202 -1.76 0.37 22.79
C LEU A 202 -0.85 1.58 22.88
N THR A 203 -0.41 1.93 24.06
CA THR A 203 0.47 3.07 24.27
C THR A 203 1.50 2.85 25.38
N ASN A 204 2.62 3.54 25.30
CA ASN A 204 3.63 3.60 26.35
C ASN A 204 3.28 4.63 27.44
N THR A 205 4.15 4.82 28.42
CA THR A 205 3.92 5.76 29.55
C THR A 205 3.77 7.22 29.08
N LEU A 206 4.57 7.67 28.12
CA LEU A 206 4.48 9.04 27.58
C LEU A 206 3.17 9.25 26.82
N GLY A 207 2.77 8.31 25.96
CA GLY A 207 1.51 8.39 25.24
C GLY A 207 0.30 8.28 26.15
N ARG A 208 0.35 7.48 27.23
CA ARG A 208 -0.71 7.43 28.24
C ARG A 208 -0.98 8.81 28.85
N ASN A 209 0.06 9.56 29.19
CA ASN A 209 -0.10 10.90 29.75
C ASN A 209 -0.81 11.84 28.77
N PHE A 210 -0.48 11.75 27.47
CA PHE A 210 -1.16 12.51 26.43
C PHE A 210 -2.63 12.11 26.33
N PHE A 211 -2.94 10.83 26.19
CA PHE A 211 -4.32 10.35 26.00
C PHE A 211 -5.21 10.68 27.19
N GLN A 212 -4.72 10.52 28.42
CA GLN A 212 -5.46 10.91 29.63
C GLN A 212 -5.73 12.43 29.69
N ALA A 213 -4.79 13.26 29.24
CA ALA A 213 -5.00 14.70 29.13
C ALA A 213 -6.06 15.06 28.07
N GLN A 214 -6.26 14.22 27.06
CA GLN A 214 -7.32 14.34 26.06
C GLN A 214 -8.65 13.69 26.48
N GLY A 215 -8.75 13.15 27.72
CA GLY A 215 -9.95 12.51 28.24
C GLY A 215 -10.16 11.06 27.77
N VAL A 216 -9.15 10.43 27.14
CA VAL A 216 -9.19 9.04 26.73
C VAL A 216 -8.72 8.15 27.87
N ALA A 217 -9.55 7.16 28.25
CA ALA A 217 -9.21 6.20 29.28
C ALA A 217 -8.11 5.24 28.79
N VAL A 218 -7.05 5.09 29.58
CA VAL A 218 -5.95 4.15 29.31
C VAL A 218 -5.77 3.25 30.53
N ASN A 219 -5.71 1.94 30.33
CA ASN A 219 -5.39 0.99 31.39
C ASN A 219 -3.93 1.21 31.85
N ALA A 220 -3.76 1.54 33.11
CA ALA A 220 -2.44 1.91 33.67
C ALA A 220 -1.43 0.75 33.62
N THR A 221 -1.90 -0.50 33.74
CA THR A 221 -1.03 -1.69 33.78
C THR A 221 -0.68 -2.19 32.37
N THR A 222 -1.65 -2.20 31.46
CA THR A 222 -1.49 -2.81 30.13
C THR A 222 -1.21 -1.81 29.02
N GLY A 223 -1.43 -0.51 29.25
CA GLY A 223 -1.33 0.53 28.22
C GLY A 223 -2.46 0.48 27.17
N VAL A 224 -3.45 -0.38 27.36
CA VAL A 224 -4.56 -0.56 26.41
C VAL A 224 -5.55 0.59 26.53
N LEU A 225 -6.01 1.07 25.38
CA LEU A 225 -7.06 2.08 25.22
C LEU A 225 -7.99 1.69 24.05
N ASN A 226 -9.12 2.39 23.96
CA ASN A 226 -9.98 2.24 22.79
C ASN A 226 -9.28 2.83 21.55
N ALA A 227 -9.08 2.01 20.52
CA ALA A 227 -8.32 2.39 19.33
C ALA A 227 -8.92 3.60 18.61
N ASN A 228 -10.24 3.64 18.43
CA ASN A 228 -10.90 4.76 17.75
C ASN A 228 -10.79 6.08 18.53
N GLN A 229 -10.92 6.01 19.87
CA GLN A 229 -10.75 7.20 20.72
C GLN A 229 -9.30 7.70 20.72
N GLY A 230 -8.32 6.78 20.75
CA GLY A 230 -6.91 7.12 20.64
C GLY A 230 -6.58 7.79 19.30
N LEU A 231 -7.04 7.21 18.21
CA LEU A 231 -6.87 7.78 16.87
C LEU A 231 -7.52 9.16 16.75
N ALA A 232 -8.76 9.32 17.22
CA ALA A 232 -9.47 10.60 17.20
C ALA A 232 -8.74 11.67 18.02
N ALA A 233 -8.17 11.32 19.19
CA ALA A 233 -7.41 12.23 20.01
C ALA A 233 -6.12 12.73 19.30
N LEU A 234 -5.44 11.86 18.58
CA LEU A 234 -4.26 12.23 17.78
C LEU A 234 -4.65 13.09 16.57
N GLN A 235 -5.73 12.73 15.87
CA GLN A 235 -6.24 13.51 14.74
C GLN A 235 -6.69 14.92 15.15
N ALA A 236 -7.21 15.09 16.37
CA ALA A 236 -7.65 16.38 16.86
C ALA A 236 -6.50 17.40 17.04
N VAL A 237 -5.27 16.93 17.18
CA VAL A 237 -4.07 17.79 17.32
C VAL A 237 -3.20 17.83 16.06
N GLN A 238 -3.51 16.99 15.07
CA GLN A 238 -2.76 16.86 13.83
C GLN A 238 -2.91 18.13 12.96
N THR A 239 -1.81 18.59 12.41
CA THR A 239 -1.75 19.74 11.50
C THR A 239 -1.72 19.29 10.03
N ASP A 240 -1.93 20.22 9.10
CA ASP A 240 -1.76 19.96 7.66
C ASP A 240 -0.29 19.66 7.31
N ALA A 241 0.67 20.23 8.03
CA ALA A 241 2.09 19.91 7.89
C ALA A 241 2.37 18.45 8.27
N ASP A 242 1.73 17.93 9.32
CA ASP A 242 1.84 16.52 9.73
C ASP A 242 1.28 15.59 8.66
N LYS A 243 0.12 15.90 8.08
CA LYS A 243 -0.48 15.12 6.99
C LYS A 243 0.39 15.14 5.72
N GLN A 244 0.97 16.30 5.39
CA GLN A 244 1.89 16.42 4.26
C GLN A 244 3.14 15.56 4.46
N ARG A 245 3.72 15.59 5.67
CA ARG A 245 4.86 14.75 6.06
C ARG A 245 4.49 13.27 6.00
N GLY A 246 3.40 12.86 6.65
CA GLY A 246 2.95 11.46 6.67
C GLY A 246 2.69 10.91 5.27
N THR A 247 2.14 11.74 4.36
CA THR A 247 1.96 11.36 2.95
C THR A 247 3.30 11.10 2.24
N ALA A 248 4.34 11.88 2.54
CA ALA A 248 5.68 11.61 2.01
C ALA A 248 6.29 10.34 2.62
N GLU A 249 6.18 10.17 3.95
CA GLU A 249 6.72 9.00 4.66
C GLU A 249 6.06 7.68 4.21
N VAL A 250 4.76 7.66 3.93
CA VAL A 250 4.12 6.43 3.42
C VAL A 250 4.55 6.12 2.00
N CYS A 251 4.83 7.13 1.16
CA CYS A 251 5.42 6.90 -0.16
C CYS A 251 6.85 6.34 -0.06
N ASP A 252 7.64 6.81 0.91
CA ASP A 252 8.98 6.27 1.18
C ASP A 252 8.92 4.82 1.65
N PHE A 253 7.99 4.50 2.55
CA PHE A 253 7.75 3.13 2.99
C PHE A 253 7.31 2.24 1.81
N ALA A 254 6.34 2.67 1.01
CA ALA A 254 5.88 1.93 -0.16
C ALA A 254 7.04 1.62 -1.12
N ALA A 255 7.88 2.59 -1.43
CA ALA A 255 9.04 2.40 -2.28
C ALA A 255 10.06 1.42 -1.66
N SER A 256 10.23 1.40 -0.33
CA SER A 256 11.15 0.51 0.37
C SER A 256 10.72 -0.97 0.36
N ILE A 257 9.44 -1.23 0.18
CA ILE A 257 8.89 -2.60 0.03
C ILE A 257 8.64 -2.97 -1.44
N GLY A 258 9.01 -2.08 -2.37
CA GLY A 258 8.94 -2.32 -3.81
C GLY A 258 7.64 -1.91 -4.48
N LEU A 259 6.73 -1.21 -3.80
CA LEU A 259 5.53 -0.65 -4.42
C LEU A 259 5.89 0.60 -5.23
N THR A 260 5.72 0.53 -6.54
CA THR A 260 5.86 1.68 -7.47
C THR A 260 4.50 2.23 -7.90
N GLY A 261 3.43 1.46 -7.72
CA GLY A 261 2.07 1.85 -8.07
C GLY A 261 1.04 1.40 -7.04
N ILE A 262 -0.04 2.16 -6.94
CA ILE A 262 -1.18 1.85 -6.08
C ILE A 262 -2.50 2.25 -6.77
N HIS A 263 -3.56 1.50 -6.49
CA HIS A 263 -4.92 1.91 -6.80
C HIS A 263 -5.62 2.27 -5.48
N ASP A 264 -5.84 3.57 -5.27
CA ASP A 264 -6.58 4.06 -4.11
C ASP A 264 -8.07 3.96 -4.38
N HIS A 265 -8.75 3.12 -3.61
CA HIS A 265 -10.18 2.85 -3.75
C HIS A 265 -11.05 3.84 -2.96
N GLY A 266 -10.53 5.03 -2.70
CA GLY A 266 -11.27 6.09 -2.04
C GLY A 266 -11.44 5.87 -0.54
N GLY A 267 -12.65 6.06 -0.03
CA GLY A 267 -12.96 5.91 1.39
C GLY A 267 -12.80 7.21 2.19
N LEU A 268 -12.61 8.33 1.51
CA LEU A 268 -12.56 9.66 2.11
C LEU A 268 -13.55 10.59 1.41
N SER A 269 -14.38 11.28 2.19
CA SER A 269 -15.30 12.26 1.65
C SER A 269 -14.57 13.53 1.22
N GLY A 270 -14.92 14.05 0.05
CA GLY A 270 -14.37 15.28 -0.52
C GLY A 270 -12.96 15.12 -1.09
N LEU A 271 -12.40 16.20 -1.62
CA LEU A 271 -11.10 16.23 -2.27
C LEU A 271 -9.96 16.71 -1.35
N ALA A 272 -10.27 17.29 -0.21
CA ALA A 272 -9.28 17.86 0.69
C ALA A 272 -8.16 16.87 1.11
N PRO A 273 -8.44 15.60 1.43
CA PRO A 273 -7.40 14.65 1.79
C PRO A 273 -6.40 14.34 0.67
N TYR A 274 -6.81 14.49 -0.59
CA TYR A 274 -5.94 14.26 -1.75
C TYR A 274 -4.92 15.38 -1.98
N ASN A 275 -5.12 16.58 -1.41
CA ASN A 275 -4.26 17.73 -1.61
C ASN A 275 -2.80 17.48 -1.22
N TYR A 276 -2.53 16.61 -0.25
CA TYR A 276 -1.16 16.29 0.18
C TYR A 276 -0.41 15.48 -0.88
N ALA A 277 -1.06 14.48 -1.47
CA ALA A 277 -0.50 13.73 -2.61
C ALA A 277 -0.38 14.60 -3.86
N LEU A 278 -1.39 15.43 -4.16
CA LEU A 278 -1.36 16.41 -5.26
C LEU A 278 -0.23 17.42 -5.08
N SER A 279 0.06 17.85 -3.85
CA SER A 279 1.19 18.73 -3.54
C SER A 279 2.53 18.07 -3.90
N LEU A 280 2.74 16.82 -3.50
CA LEU A 280 3.95 16.05 -3.85
C LEU A 280 4.05 15.82 -5.36
N TRP A 281 2.93 15.51 -6.02
CA TRP A 281 2.89 15.33 -7.47
C TRP A 281 3.30 16.61 -8.23
N ARG A 282 2.70 17.77 -7.90
CA ARG A 282 3.04 19.07 -8.51
C ARG A 282 4.51 19.46 -8.31
N GLN A 283 5.13 18.99 -7.23
CA GLN A 283 6.56 19.19 -6.95
C GLN A 283 7.47 18.14 -7.61
N GLY A 284 6.91 17.14 -8.33
CA GLY A 284 7.67 16.01 -8.89
C GLY A 284 8.31 15.11 -7.82
N LYS A 285 7.72 15.08 -6.61
CA LYS A 285 8.24 14.33 -5.44
C LYS A 285 7.39 13.11 -5.07
N LEU A 286 6.32 12.84 -5.81
CA LEU A 286 5.48 11.67 -5.55
C LEU A 286 6.21 10.39 -6.00
N LYS A 287 6.54 9.52 -5.05
CA LYS A 287 7.39 8.33 -5.28
C LYS A 287 6.59 7.07 -5.65
N THR A 288 5.27 7.18 -5.75
CA THR A 288 4.38 6.09 -6.16
C THR A 288 3.44 6.59 -7.26
N ARG A 289 3.14 5.74 -8.24
CA ARG A 289 2.07 6.02 -9.20
C ARG A 289 0.74 5.81 -8.52
N GLN A 290 -0.12 6.80 -8.54
CA GLN A 290 -1.41 6.74 -7.89
C GLN A 290 -2.54 6.75 -8.90
N ARG A 291 -3.43 5.76 -8.79
CA ARG A 291 -4.64 5.59 -9.57
C ARG A 291 -5.81 5.69 -8.63
N ILE A 292 -6.59 6.76 -8.76
CA ILE A 292 -7.59 7.16 -7.77
C ILE A 292 -8.99 6.81 -8.26
N PHE A 293 -9.68 5.97 -7.50
CA PHE A 293 -11.12 5.83 -7.60
C PHE A 293 -11.80 6.88 -6.76
N LEU A 294 -12.75 7.58 -7.34
CA LEU A 294 -13.47 8.64 -6.67
C LEU A 294 -14.62 8.05 -5.86
N TRP A 295 -14.64 8.34 -4.57
CA TRP A 295 -15.72 7.93 -3.70
C TRP A 295 -17.02 8.63 -4.06
N SER A 296 -18.12 7.90 -4.20
CA SER A 296 -19.43 8.47 -4.53
C SER A 296 -20.33 8.73 -3.34
N GLY A 297 -19.88 8.38 -2.13
CA GLY A 297 -20.64 8.61 -0.88
C GLY A 297 -21.57 7.47 -0.49
N ASP A 298 -22.15 7.63 0.71
CA ASP A 298 -23.09 6.68 1.33
C ASP A 298 -24.54 7.17 1.23
N ASP A 299 -24.84 8.07 0.29
CA ASP A 299 -26.20 8.56 0.11
C ASP A 299 -27.12 7.44 -0.41
N SER A 300 -28.33 7.42 0.07
CA SER A 300 -29.36 6.46 -0.30
C SER A 300 -29.83 6.56 -1.76
N GLY A 301 -29.35 7.57 -2.49
CA GLY A 301 -29.55 7.77 -3.92
C GLY A 301 -28.21 7.89 -4.62
N PHE A 302 -28.12 7.55 -5.88
CA PHE A 302 -26.87 7.70 -6.64
C PHE A 302 -26.66 9.13 -7.20
N THR A 303 -27.25 10.15 -6.56
CA THR A 303 -27.16 11.56 -6.97
C THR A 303 -25.72 12.07 -6.93
N THR A 304 -24.94 11.69 -5.90
CA THR A 304 -23.53 12.07 -5.78
C THR A 304 -22.70 11.45 -6.90
N GLU A 305 -22.95 10.19 -7.25
CA GLU A 305 -22.32 9.52 -8.37
C GLU A 305 -22.68 10.15 -9.71
N GLN A 306 -23.97 10.41 -9.95
CA GLN A 306 -24.43 11.10 -11.17
C GLN A 306 -23.76 12.47 -11.30
N THR A 307 -23.73 13.25 -10.22
CA THR A 307 -23.08 14.57 -10.20
C THR A 307 -21.61 14.45 -10.54
N ARG A 308 -20.92 13.44 -10.00
CA ARG A 308 -19.51 13.20 -10.28
C ARG A 308 -19.28 12.76 -11.74
N ILE A 309 -20.06 11.83 -12.25
CA ILE A 309 -19.95 11.34 -13.64
C ILE A 309 -20.23 12.45 -14.65
N ILE A 310 -21.16 13.37 -14.35
CA ILE A 310 -21.50 14.49 -15.23
C ILE A 310 -20.46 15.60 -15.17
N ASN A 311 -19.91 15.89 -14.01
CA ASN A 311 -19.09 17.08 -13.77
C ASN A 311 -17.59 16.83 -13.69
N ASP A 312 -17.16 15.59 -13.42
CA ASP A 312 -15.75 15.24 -13.32
C ASP A 312 -15.24 14.64 -14.65
N LEU A 313 -13.93 14.73 -14.84
CA LEU A 313 -13.28 14.13 -16.00
C LEU A 313 -12.77 12.73 -15.68
N ASN A 314 -13.19 11.76 -16.46
CA ASN A 314 -12.74 10.37 -16.33
C ASN A 314 -11.28 10.22 -16.78
N ARG A 315 -10.47 9.49 -15.99
CA ARG A 315 -9.07 9.15 -16.29
C ARG A 315 -8.16 10.36 -16.60
N ILE A 316 -8.38 11.48 -15.90
CA ILE A 316 -7.54 12.68 -16.03
C ILE A 316 -6.31 12.58 -15.13
N GLY A 317 -5.18 13.10 -15.61
CA GLY A 317 -3.89 13.14 -14.94
C GLY A 317 -2.77 12.71 -15.86
N ASP A 318 -1.65 12.31 -15.28
CA ASP A 318 -0.47 11.85 -16.00
C ASP A 318 -0.06 10.40 -15.61
N ASP A 319 1.16 10.03 -15.94
CA ASP A 319 1.70 8.71 -15.61
C ASP A 319 1.91 8.51 -14.10
N VAL A 320 2.00 9.58 -13.31
CA VAL A 320 2.28 9.51 -11.87
C VAL A 320 1.00 9.60 -11.04
N PHE A 321 0.11 10.54 -11.35
CA PHE A 321 -1.15 10.72 -10.64
C PHE A 321 -2.32 10.84 -11.62
N ARG A 322 -3.31 9.96 -11.49
CA ARG A 322 -4.45 9.93 -12.41
C ARG A 322 -5.72 9.44 -11.71
N THR A 323 -6.87 10.07 -11.99
CA THR A 323 -8.17 9.49 -11.66
C THR A 323 -8.41 8.25 -12.53
N LEU A 324 -9.11 7.26 -12.01
CA LEU A 324 -9.34 5.99 -12.71
C LEU A 324 -10.82 5.71 -12.96
N GLY A 325 -11.66 5.99 -11.99
CA GLY A 325 -13.08 5.71 -12.08
C GLY A 325 -13.83 6.09 -10.80
N VAL A 326 -14.96 5.44 -10.54
CA VAL A 326 -15.75 5.56 -9.32
C VAL A 326 -15.72 4.25 -8.54
N GLY A 327 -15.75 4.32 -7.21
CA GLY A 327 -15.70 3.17 -6.30
C GLY A 327 -14.87 3.45 -5.04
N GLU A 328 -14.68 2.49 -4.14
CA GLU A 328 -15.18 1.10 -4.19
C GLU A 328 -16.65 0.95 -3.75
N ARG A 329 -17.26 2.01 -3.28
CA ARG A 329 -18.60 1.99 -2.74
C ARG A 329 -19.49 2.97 -3.50
N LEU A 330 -20.38 2.38 -4.26
CA LEU A 330 -21.57 3.00 -4.77
C LEU A 330 -22.70 2.57 -3.87
N ASN A 331 -23.18 3.47 -3.00
CA ASN A 331 -24.30 3.18 -2.11
C ASN A 331 -24.13 1.89 -1.27
N THR A 332 -23.50 2.02 -0.16
CA THR A 332 -22.61 1.07 0.49
C THR A 332 -23.23 -0.04 1.27
N SER A 333 -24.45 0.03 1.67
CA SER A 333 -24.84 -0.88 2.75
C SER A 333 -25.91 -1.85 2.32
N THR A 334 -26.38 -1.78 1.10
CA THR A 334 -27.56 -2.55 0.76
C THR A 334 -27.60 -2.88 -0.72
N MET A 335 -28.12 -4.03 -0.99
CA MET A 335 -28.64 -4.46 -2.29
C MET A 335 -29.79 -3.55 -2.71
N ASN A 336 -29.48 -2.25 -2.84
CA ASN A 336 -30.45 -1.22 -3.16
C ASN A 336 -30.76 -1.26 -4.66
N PRO A 337 -32.03 -1.25 -5.07
CA PRO A 337 -32.39 -1.15 -6.49
C PRO A 337 -31.73 0.03 -7.23
N GLY A 338 -31.51 1.16 -6.56
CA GLY A 338 -30.77 2.31 -7.10
C GLY A 338 -29.34 2.00 -7.54
N PHE A 339 -28.70 0.98 -6.98
CA PHE A 339 -27.37 0.55 -7.41
C PHE A 339 -27.35 0.05 -8.86
N VAL A 340 -28.38 -0.67 -9.31
CA VAL A 340 -28.49 -1.13 -10.69
C VAL A 340 -28.56 0.03 -11.67
N ASP A 341 -29.31 1.10 -11.30
CA ASP A 341 -29.43 2.29 -12.13
C ASP A 341 -28.12 3.10 -12.13
N ALA A 342 -27.41 3.16 -11.00
CA ALA A 342 -26.08 3.73 -10.91
C ALA A 342 -25.09 3.01 -11.83
N CYS A 343 -25.07 1.69 -11.81
CA CYS A 343 -24.24 0.89 -12.72
C CYS A 343 -24.58 1.15 -14.19
N LYS A 344 -25.86 1.16 -14.56
CA LYS A 344 -26.28 1.48 -15.93
C LYS A 344 -25.85 2.88 -16.35
N PHE A 345 -25.96 3.84 -15.45
CA PHE A 345 -25.57 5.23 -15.71
C PHE A 345 -24.05 5.35 -15.93
N ALA A 346 -23.23 4.72 -15.08
CA ALA A 346 -21.79 4.68 -15.24
C ALA A 346 -21.38 3.99 -16.57
N ALA A 347 -22.03 2.87 -16.92
CA ALA A 347 -21.77 2.14 -18.16
C ALA A 347 -22.11 2.97 -19.40
N SER A 348 -23.28 3.63 -19.41
CA SER A 348 -23.72 4.47 -20.54
C SER A 348 -22.82 5.69 -20.75
N ASN A 349 -22.13 6.16 -19.71
CA ASN A 349 -21.21 7.30 -19.76
C ASN A 349 -19.74 6.88 -19.87
N GLY A 350 -19.44 5.59 -20.01
CA GLY A 350 -18.08 5.09 -20.26
C GLY A 350 -17.15 5.23 -19.06
N TRP A 351 -17.65 5.17 -17.83
CA TRP A 351 -16.85 5.23 -16.62
C TRP A 351 -16.40 3.84 -16.16
N THR A 352 -15.17 3.78 -15.66
CA THR A 352 -14.67 2.62 -14.92
C THR A 352 -15.31 2.58 -13.54
N LEU A 353 -15.74 1.37 -13.11
CA LEU A 353 -16.36 1.16 -11.82
C LEU A 353 -15.72 -0.03 -11.12
N THR A 354 -15.50 0.12 -9.81
CA THR A 354 -15.11 -0.96 -8.92
C THR A 354 -16.04 -1.01 -7.73
N GLN A 355 -16.38 -2.23 -7.24
CA GLN A 355 -17.36 -2.38 -6.16
C GLN A 355 -16.90 -3.36 -5.09
N HIS A 356 -17.02 -2.94 -3.84
CA HIS A 356 -16.83 -3.75 -2.64
C HIS A 356 -17.89 -4.85 -2.55
N SER A 357 -17.48 -6.11 -2.34
CA SER A 357 -18.36 -7.29 -2.36
C SER A 357 -17.85 -8.35 -1.39
N LEU A 358 -18.38 -8.37 -0.16
CA LEU A 358 -17.89 -9.23 0.92
C LEU A 358 -18.80 -10.43 1.24
N THR A 359 -20.11 -10.23 1.17
CA THR A 359 -21.07 -11.29 1.51
C THR A 359 -21.53 -12.04 0.27
N PRO A 360 -22.05 -13.30 0.40
CA PRO A 360 -22.60 -14.05 -0.72
C PRO A 360 -23.70 -13.28 -1.46
N ASP A 361 -24.56 -12.60 -0.72
CA ASP A 361 -25.68 -11.84 -1.28
C ASP A 361 -25.20 -10.60 -2.03
N GLU A 362 -24.19 -9.87 -1.50
CA GLU A 362 -23.57 -8.76 -2.20
C GLU A 362 -22.91 -9.20 -3.51
N VAL A 363 -22.14 -10.30 -3.49
CA VAL A 363 -21.50 -10.81 -4.70
C VAL A 363 -22.56 -11.17 -5.77
N ALA A 364 -23.62 -11.87 -5.39
CA ALA A 364 -24.70 -12.23 -6.31
C ALA A 364 -25.42 -10.99 -6.88
N PHE A 365 -25.73 -10.02 -6.02
CA PHE A 365 -26.41 -8.80 -6.39
C PHE A 365 -25.56 -7.92 -7.32
N HIS A 366 -24.27 -7.71 -6.99
CA HIS A 366 -23.37 -6.89 -7.80
C HIS A 366 -23.09 -7.52 -9.17
N ILE A 367 -22.93 -8.84 -9.24
CA ILE A 367 -22.83 -9.55 -10.53
C ILE A 367 -24.08 -9.31 -11.38
N SER A 368 -25.27 -9.42 -10.78
CA SER A 368 -26.53 -9.17 -11.49
C SER A 368 -26.64 -7.71 -11.97
N ALA A 369 -26.24 -6.75 -11.14
CA ALA A 369 -26.22 -5.34 -11.51
C ALA A 369 -25.25 -5.03 -12.66
N TYR A 370 -24.07 -5.67 -12.65
CA TYR A 370 -23.09 -5.55 -13.74
C TYR A 370 -23.60 -6.19 -15.05
N GLN A 371 -24.31 -7.33 -14.97
CA GLN A 371 -24.99 -7.91 -16.14
C GLN A 371 -26.02 -6.93 -16.72
N ALA A 372 -26.80 -6.27 -15.87
CA ALA A 372 -27.75 -5.25 -16.31
C ALA A 372 -27.06 -4.03 -16.93
N ALA A 373 -25.92 -3.60 -16.38
CA ALA A 373 -25.12 -2.51 -16.94
C ALA A 373 -24.51 -2.86 -18.29
N ALA A 374 -24.08 -4.12 -18.49
CA ALA A 374 -23.54 -4.61 -19.74
C ALA A 374 -24.54 -4.57 -20.92
N THR A 375 -25.84 -4.43 -20.64
CA THR A 375 -26.87 -4.28 -21.70
C THR A 375 -26.90 -2.85 -22.29
N VAL A 376 -26.32 -1.87 -21.60
CA VAL A 376 -26.35 -0.45 -22.00
C VAL A 376 -24.97 0.15 -22.25
N GLY A 377 -23.88 -0.56 -21.90
CA GLY A 377 -22.51 -0.09 -22.09
C GLY A 377 -21.50 -1.24 -22.13
N THR A 378 -20.27 -0.94 -22.56
CA THR A 378 -19.19 -1.93 -22.74
C THR A 378 -18.30 -2.01 -21.51
N ILE A 379 -18.81 -2.60 -20.42
CA ILE A 379 -18.14 -2.64 -19.10
C ILE A 379 -16.78 -3.36 -19.13
N ASP A 380 -16.60 -4.33 -20.03
CA ASP A 380 -15.33 -5.02 -20.30
C ASP A 380 -14.25 -4.05 -20.80
N LYS A 381 -14.58 -3.17 -21.74
CA LYS A 381 -13.64 -2.15 -22.27
C LYS A 381 -13.25 -1.10 -21.22
N PHE A 382 -14.15 -0.85 -20.26
CA PHE A 382 -13.89 0.03 -19.14
C PHE A 382 -13.32 -0.70 -17.92
N ARG A 383 -12.96 -2.00 -18.10
CA ARG A 383 -12.28 -2.84 -17.09
C ARG A 383 -12.91 -2.74 -15.71
N TRP A 384 -14.23 -2.85 -15.67
CA TRP A 384 -14.94 -2.89 -14.42
C TRP A 384 -14.42 -4.02 -13.53
N SER A 385 -14.47 -3.84 -12.23
CA SER A 385 -13.98 -4.84 -11.29
C SER A 385 -14.86 -4.98 -10.06
N LEU A 386 -14.78 -6.14 -9.42
CA LEU A 386 -15.29 -6.38 -8.08
C LEU A 386 -14.10 -6.56 -7.13
N CYS A 387 -14.27 -6.10 -5.89
CA CYS A 387 -13.27 -6.21 -4.84
C CYS A 387 -13.64 -7.31 -3.85
N HIS A 388 -12.63 -7.95 -3.25
CA HIS A 388 -12.74 -9.01 -2.25
C HIS A 388 -13.31 -10.30 -2.83
N VAL A 389 -14.58 -10.38 -3.08
CA VAL A 389 -15.35 -11.52 -3.64
C VAL A 389 -15.00 -12.89 -3.03
N ASN A 390 -14.58 -12.94 -1.76
CA ASN A 390 -14.20 -14.20 -1.10
C ASN A 390 -15.26 -15.29 -1.20
N PRO A 391 -16.58 -14.98 -1.09
CA PRO A 391 -17.64 -15.99 -1.16
C PRO A 391 -18.16 -16.25 -2.58
N ILE A 392 -17.45 -15.83 -3.64
CA ILE A 392 -17.86 -16.13 -5.03
C ILE A 392 -17.98 -17.63 -5.24
N THR A 393 -19.07 -18.07 -5.85
CA THR A 393 -19.34 -19.48 -6.09
C THR A 393 -18.82 -19.94 -7.45
N ASP A 394 -18.59 -21.25 -7.61
CA ASP A 394 -18.17 -21.85 -8.87
C ASP A 394 -19.19 -21.57 -10.00
N ALA A 395 -20.47 -21.42 -9.68
CA ALA A 395 -21.52 -21.07 -10.64
C ALA A 395 -21.44 -19.61 -11.14
N GLN A 396 -20.88 -18.69 -10.33
CA GLN A 396 -20.75 -17.27 -10.68
C GLN A 396 -19.49 -16.96 -11.49
N ILE A 397 -18.41 -17.73 -11.33
CA ILE A 397 -17.13 -17.54 -12.00
C ILE A 397 -17.27 -17.46 -13.54
N PRO A 398 -18.01 -18.37 -14.22
CA PRO A 398 -18.21 -18.28 -15.66
C PRO A 398 -18.90 -16.98 -16.10
N THR A 399 -19.86 -16.49 -15.32
CA THR A 399 -20.57 -15.23 -15.59
C THR A 399 -19.61 -14.03 -15.50
N VAL A 400 -18.79 -13.97 -14.45
CA VAL A 400 -17.77 -12.92 -14.28
C VAL A 400 -16.79 -12.92 -15.46
N LYS A 401 -16.32 -14.10 -15.85
CA LYS A 401 -15.44 -14.25 -17.02
C LYS A 401 -16.10 -13.78 -18.31
N GLN A 402 -17.35 -14.16 -18.55
CA GLN A 402 -18.10 -13.78 -19.75
C GLN A 402 -18.31 -12.27 -19.85
N MET A 403 -18.52 -11.60 -18.74
CA MET A 403 -18.62 -10.13 -18.68
C MET A 403 -17.30 -9.42 -18.93
N GLY A 404 -16.16 -10.11 -18.92
CA GLY A 404 -14.83 -9.52 -19.14
C GLY A 404 -14.37 -8.55 -18.04
N ILE A 405 -14.96 -8.64 -16.85
CA ILE A 405 -14.58 -7.81 -15.71
C ILE A 405 -13.39 -8.39 -14.95
N GLY A 406 -12.65 -7.53 -14.25
CA GLY A 406 -11.53 -7.93 -13.40
C GLY A 406 -11.91 -8.10 -11.94
N LEU A 407 -10.97 -8.64 -11.16
CA LEU A 407 -11.15 -8.82 -9.72
C LEU A 407 -9.94 -8.25 -8.96
N ASN A 408 -10.21 -7.48 -7.90
CA ASN A 408 -9.21 -7.02 -6.94
C ASN A 408 -9.28 -7.93 -5.72
N ILE A 409 -8.28 -8.79 -5.53
CA ILE A 409 -8.30 -9.84 -4.50
C ILE A 409 -7.23 -9.57 -3.45
N GLN A 410 -7.62 -9.67 -2.18
CA GLN A 410 -6.77 -9.37 -1.04
C GLN A 410 -6.48 -10.62 -0.20
N GLY A 411 -5.29 -10.64 0.40
CA GLY A 411 -4.89 -11.67 1.37
C GLY A 411 -5.18 -11.28 2.82
N THR A 412 -6.26 -10.56 3.11
CA THR A 412 -6.56 -9.99 4.44
C THR A 412 -6.65 -11.03 5.54
N GLN A 413 -6.99 -12.28 5.22
CA GLN A 413 -6.99 -13.41 6.15
C GLN A 413 -5.60 -13.71 6.73
N TYR A 414 -4.52 -13.15 6.17
CA TYR A 414 -3.21 -13.20 6.79
C TYR A 414 -3.23 -12.73 8.24
N THR A 415 -4.01 -11.71 8.58
CA THR A 415 -4.08 -11.14 9.93
C THR A 415 -5.00 -11.89 10.89
N SER A 416 -5.63 -12.97 10.46
CA SER A 416 -6.47 -13.82 11.31
C SER A 416 -5.64 -14.57 12.37
N GLY A 417 -6.25 -14.89 13.51
CA GLY A 417 -5.55 -15.53 14.62
C GLY A 417 -5.54 -17.07 14.56
N ALA A 418 -5.02 -17.68 15.63
CA ALA A 418 -4.94 -19.13 15.78
C ALA A 418 -6.30 -19.85 15.73
N GLY A 419 -7.40 -19.14 16.06
CA GLY A 419 -8.78 -19.67 16.00
C GLY A 419 -9.50 -19.37 14.67
N ALA A 420 -8.76 -18.99 13.61
CA ALA A 420 -9.36 -18.66 12.31
C ALA A 420 -10.13 -19.84 11.71
N THR A 421 -11.31 -19.54 11.19
CA THR A 421 -12.11 -20.50 10.42
C THR A 421 -11.44 -20.78 9.07
N PRO A 422 -11.34 -22.05 8.64
CA PRO A 422 -10.86 -22.38 7.30
C PRO A 422 -11.69 -21.69 6.20
N GLY A 423 -11.02 -21.24 5.15
CA GLY A 423 -11.59 -20.54 4.02
C GLY A 423 -10.83 -19.27 3.69
N GLY A 424 -11.17 -18.66 2.57
CA GLY A 424 -10.53 -17.43 2.09
C GLY A 424 -10.81 -17.18 0.62
N PRO A 425 -10.09 -16.23 0.02
CA PRO A 425 -10.26 -15.93 -1.41
C PRO A 425 -9.94 -17.13 -2.29
N PRO A 426 -10.71 -17.39 -3.34
CA PRO A 426 -10.53 -18.55 -4.22
C PRO A 426 -9.47 -18.28 -5.31
N PHE A 427 -8.24 -17.92 -4.89
CA PHE A 427 -7.17 -17.52 -5.81
C PHE A 427 -6.95 -18.51 -6.96
N ARG A 428 -6.81 -19.81 -6.63
CA ARG A 428 -6.53 -20.84 -7.62
C ARG A 428 -7.65 -20.95 -8.64
N LYS A 429 -8.90 -21.01 -8.18
CA LYS A 429 -10.08 -21.11 -9.06
C LYS A 429 -10.20 -19.93 -10.01
N LEU A 430 -9.94 -18.71 -9.53
CA LEU A 430 -10.04 -17.49 -10.35
C LEU A 430 -8.95 -17.43 -11.42
N LEU A 431 -7.71 -17.78 -11.06
CA LEU A 431 -6.60 -17.83 -12.01
C LEU A 431 -6.79 -18.94 -13.04
N ASP A 432 -7.24 -20.13 -12.64
CA ASP A 432 -7.54 -21.24 -13.56
C ASP A 432 -8.70 -20.90 -14.52
N ALA A 433 -9.66 -20.12 -14.06
CA ALA A 433 -10.71 -19.60 -14.92
C ALA A 433 -10.19 -18.55 -15.92
N GLY A 434 -8.98 -18.00 -15.71
CA GLY A 434 -8.39 -16.97 -16.57
C GLY A 434 -9.06 -15.60 -16.40
N ILE A 435 -9.59 -15.30 -15.23
CA ILE A 435 -10.12 -13.97 -14.90
C ILE A 435 -8.94 -13.03 -14.59
N PRO A 436 -8.92 -11.80 -15.13
CA PRO A 436 -7.91 -10.81 -14.76
C PRO A 436 -7.97 -10.48 -13.26
N CYS A 437 -6.94 -10.85 -12.51
CA CYS A 437 -6.88 -10.62 -11.06
C CYS A 437 -5.70 -9.72 -10.70
N GLY A 438 -5.97 -8.65 -9.97
CA GLY A 438 -4.97 -7.83 -9.29
C GLY A 438 -4.85 -8.22 -7.82
N GLY A 439 -3.62 -8.20 -7.29
CA GLY A 439 -3.35 -8.36 -5.86
C GLY A 439 -3.43 -7.02 -5.13
N GLY A 440 -4.18 -6.95 -4.05
CA GLY A 440 -4.34 -5.78 -3.21
C GLY A 440 -4.12 -6.04 -1.73
N SER A 441 -3.90 -5.01 -0.93
CA SER A 441 -3.73 -5.11 0.52
C SER A 441 -4.99 -4.78 1.31
N ASP A 442 -5.79 -3.83 0.83
CA ASP A 442 -6.88 -3.20 1.58
C ASP A 442 -6.39 -2.51 2.88
N ALA A 443 -5.14 -2.01 2.83
CA ALA A 443 -4.49 -1.41 3.99
C ALA A 443 -5.11 -0.01 4.31
N THR A 444 -5.06 0.42 5.53
CA THR A 444 -4.32 -0.06 6.70
C THR A 444 -5.22 -0.60 7.81
N ASN A 445 -6.51 -0.27 7.81
CA ASN A 445 -7.38 -0.61 8.94
C ASN A 445 -7.62 -2.12 9.08
N VAL A 446 -7.72 -2.83 7.96
CA VAL A 446 -8.07 -4.25 7.94
C VAL A 446 -6.88 -5.16 7.61
N ALA A 447 -5.81 -4.63 7.04
CA ALA A 447 -4.63 -5.42 6.68
C ALA A 447 -3.34 -4.58 6.64
N ALA A 448 -2.21 -5.26 6.52
CA ALA A 448 -0.89 -4.65 6.36
C ALA A 448 -0.72 -4.01 4.97
N LEU A 449 0.02 -2.91 4.91
CA LEU A 449 0.40 -2.27 3.63
C LEU A 449 1.54 -3.03 2.91
N ASN A 450 1.89 -4.21 3.33
CA ASN A 450 3.03 -4.93 2.80
C ASN A 450 2.60 -6.06 1.85
N PRO A 451 2.87 -5.96 0.52
CA PRO A 451 2.47 -6.97 -0.47
C PRO A 451 3.13 -8.34 -0.22
N TRP A 452 4.30 -8.39 0.42
CA TRP A 452 4.99 -9.64 0.70
C TRP A 452 4.25 -10.49 1.72
N LEU A 453 3.55 -9.86 2.68
CA LEU A 453 2.68 -10.56 3.65
C LEU A 453 1.43 -11.14 2.96
N MET A 454 0.85 -10.37 2.04
CA MET A 454 -0.30 -10.83 1.25
C MET A 454 0.09 -11.99 0.33
N MET A 455 1.20 -11.84 -0.40
CA MET A 455 1.73 -12.90 -1.28
C MET A 455 2.18 -14.15 -0.48
N PHE A 456 2.72 -13.98 0.74
CA PHE A 456 3.00 -15.11 1.62
C PHE A 456 1.72 -15.92 1.91
N TYR A 457 0.62 -15.26 2.26
CA TYR A 457 -0.67 -15.93 2.48
C TYR A 457 -1.15 -16.63 1.21
N MET A 458 -1.10 -15.98 0.06
CA MET A 458 -1.51 -16.56 -1.24
C MET A 458 -0.73 -17.82 -1.59
N THR A 459 0.54 -17.90 -1.20
CA THR A 459 1.46 -18.99 -1.61
C THR A 459 1.64 -20.08 -0.57
N THR A 460 1.18 -19.87 0.66
CA THR A 460 1.31 -20.84 1.76
C THR A 460 -0.01 -21.17 2.43
N ALA A 461 -1.04 -20.36 2.20
CA ALA A 461 -2.32 -20.36 2.92
C ALA A 461 -2.17 -20.18 4.45
N LYS A 462 -0.99 -19.79 4.95
CA LYS A 462 -0.72 -19.57 6.38
C LYS A 462 -1.06 -18.14 6.77
N ASN A 463 -1.82 -18.00 7.85
CA ASN A 463 -2.02 -16.70 8.48
C ASN A 463 -0.79 -16.29 9.33
N ASN A 464 -0.83 -15.14 9.97
CA ASN A 464 0.27 -14.63 10.81
C ASN A 464 0.49 -15.41 12.11
N ALA A 465 -0.48 -16.25 12.54
CA ALA A 465 -0.31 -17.22 13.62
C ALA A 465 0.26 -18.58 13.13
N GLY A 466 0.56 -18.71 11.84
CA GLY A 466 1.11 -19.93 11.24
C GLY A 466 0.06 -21.00 10.90
N VAL A 467 -1.23 -20.72 11.06
CA VAL A 467 -2.31 -21.67 10.78
C VAL A 467 -2.63 -21.68 9.28
N VAL A 468 -2.69 -22.85 8.67
CA VAL A 468 -3.11 -23.05 7.29
C VAL A 468 -4.63 -23.00 7.22
N ILE A 469 -5.21 -22.05 6.50
CA ILE A 469 -6.66 -21.84 6.45
C ILE A 469 -7.27 -21.86 5.04
N ASN A 470 -6.48 -21.91 3.98
CA ASN A 470 -6.96 -21.83 2.57
C ASN A 470 -6.11 -22.70 1.61
N ALA A 471 -5.78 -23.94 2.02
CA ALA A 471 -4.77 -24.78 1.36
C ALA A 471 -5.09 -25.13 -0.10
N ASP A 472 -6.35 -25.34 -0.45
CA ASP A 472 -6.83 -25.68 -1.77
C ASP A 472 -6.80 -24.49 -2.77
N GLN A 473 -6.50 -23.29 -2.27
CA GLN A 473 -6.41 -22.08 -3.08
C GLN A 473 -4.98 -21.53 -3.22
N ILE A 474 -3.98 -22.31 -2.82
CA ILE A 474 -2.56 -21.93 -2.94
C ILE A 474 -2.21 -21.70 -4.43
N ILE A 475 -1.52 -20.60 -4.68
CA ILE A 475 -0.94 -20.25 -5.97
C ILE A 475 0.58 -20.22 -5.89
N THR A 476 1.26 -20.26 -7.03
CA THR A 476 2.72 -20.16 -7.08
C THR A 476 3.19 -18.73 -6.78
N ARG A 477 4.44 -18.59 -6.31
CA ARG A 477 5.07 -17.26 -6.08
C ARG A 477 5.11 -16.41 -7.36
N LEU A 478 5.27 -17.06 -8.51
CA LEU A 478 5.24 -16.40 -9.82
C LEU A 478 3.85 -15.84 -10.14
N GLU A 479 2.79 -16.59 -9.87
CA GLU A 479 1.42 -16.13 -10.05
C GLU A 479 1.09 -14.99 -9.09
N ALA A 480 1.51 -15.08 -7.82
CA ALA A 480 1.35 -14.01 -6.84
C ALA A 480 2.07 -12.71 -7.27
N LEU A 481 3.31 -12.81 -7.78
CA LEU A 481 4.04 -11.68 -8.35
C LEU A 481 3.28 -11.08 -9.55
N ARG A 482 2.71 -11.90 -10.42
CA ARG A 482 1.89 -11.41 -11.54
C ARG A 482 0.63 -10.69 -11.10
N MET A 483 -0.02 -11.13 -10.04
CA MET A 483 -1.17 -10.41 -9.49
C MET A 483 -0.76 -8.98 -9.03
N TYR A 484 0.42 -8.84 -8.41
CA TYR A 484 0.94 -7.54 -7.96
C TYR A 484 1.72 -6.77 -9.03
N THR A 485 1.76 -7.22 -10.27
CA THR A 485 2.44 -6.54 -11.38
C THR A 485 1.53 -6.42 -12.61
N SER A 486 1.56 -7.37 -13.53
CA SER A 486 0.78 -7.32 -14.78
C SER A 486 -0.73 -7.39 -14.55
N GLY A 487 -1.20 -8.16 -13.56
CA GLY A 487 -2.62 -8.22 -13.20
C GLY A 487 -3.16 -6.90 -12.67
N SER A 488 -2.42 -6.27 -11.75
CA SER A 488 -2.77 -4.94 -11.24
C SER A 488 -2.66 -3.87 -12.34
N ALA A 489 -1.61 -3.91 -13.18
CA ALA A 489 -1.45 -2.97 -14.28
C ALA A 489 -2.62 -3.05 -15.28
N TYR A 490 -3.14 -4.26 -15.53
CA TYR A 490 -4.33 -4.44 -16.37
C TYR A 490 -5.52 -3.67 -15.82
N LEU A 491 -5.81 -3.76 -14.52
CA LEU A 491 -6.97 -3.12 -13.90
C LEU A 491 -6.93 -1.58 -13.94
N SER A 492 -5.75 -0.99 -14.16
CA SER A 492 -5.57 0.47 -14.26
C SER A 492 -5.31 0.98 -15.69
N PHE A 493 -5.46 0.15 -16.72
CA PHE A 493 -5.11 0.51 -18.11
C PHE A 493 -3.64 0.88 -18.29
N ASP A 494 -2.76 0.27 -17.51
CA ASP A 494 -1.32 0.50 -17.56
C ASP A 494 -0.54 -0.72 -18.08
N ASP A 495 -1.19 -1.80 -18.50
CA ASP A 495 -0.57 -3.05 -18.94
C ASP A 495 0.25 -2.94 -20.23
N ASP A 496 -0.01 -1.93 -21.05
CA ASP A 496 0.83 -1.54 -22.18
C ASP A 496 2.14 -0.83 -21.76
N ARG A 497 2.22 -0.34 -20.53
CA ARG A 497 3.30 0.51 -20.03
C ARG A 497 4.00 0.02 -18.76
N LEU A 498 3.36 -0.83 -17.97
CA LEU A 498 3.82 -1.32 -16.67
C LEU A 498 3.62 -2.84 -16.53
N GLY A 499 4.02 -3.39 -15.40
CA GLY A 499 3.72 -4.75 -14.96
C GLY A 499 4.67 -5.83 -15.46
N THR A 500 5.52 -5.53 -16.44
CA THR A 500 6.56 -6.44 -16.95
C THR A 500 7.81 -5.67 -17.35
N ILE A 501 8.98 -6.35 -17.39
CA ILE A 501 10.21 -5.78 -17.92
C ILE A 501 10.25 -6.12 -19.41
N GLU A 502 9.75 -5.21 -20.25
CA GLU A 502 9.72 -5.36 -21.70
C GLU A 502 10.10 -4.04 -22.38
N THR A 503 10.76 -4.12 -23.54
CA THR A 503 11.19 -2.95 -24.31
C THR A 503 10.02 -2.00 -24.58
N GLY A 504 10.24 -0.72 -24.33
CA GLY A 504 9.27 0.37 -24.51
C GLY A 504 8.40 0.65 -23.28
N LYS A 505 8.28 -0.26 -22.31
CA LYS A 505 7.56 -0.02 -21.07
C LYS A 505 8.35 0.92 -20.15
N LEU A 506 7.65 1.59 -19.24
CA LEU A 506 8.24 2.42 -18.20
C LEU A 506 9.12 1.57 -17.29
N ALA A 507 10.30 2.08 -17.00
CA ALA A 507 11.29 1.37 -16.21
C ALA A 507 11.00 1.50 -14.71
N ASP A 508 9.88 0.93 -14.30
CA ASP A 508 9.51 0.71 -12.90
C ASP A 508 10.03 -0.67 -12.52
N LEU A 509 10.99 -0.74 -11.62
CA LEU A 509 11.60 -1.99 -11.18
C LEU A 509 12.04 -1.94 -9.72
N VAL A 510 12.21 -3.13 -9.16
CA VAL A 510 12.66 -3.33 -7.78
C VAL A 510 13.80 -4.31 -7.77
N VAL A 511 14.92 -3.90 -7.19
CA VAL A 511 16.01 -4.79 -6.83
C VAL A 511 15.77 -5.28 -5.41
N LEU A 512 15.65 -6.59 -5.23
CA LEU A 512 15.30 -7.21 -3.95
C LEU A 512 16.55 -7.60 -3.15
N ASN A 513 16.37 -7.68 -1.84
CA ASN A 513 17.37 -8.22 -0.91
C ASN A 513 17.63 -9.72 -1.11
N ASP A 514 16.65 -10.49 -1.64
CA ASP A 514 16.76 -11.91 -1.92
C ASP A 514 15.90 -12.33 -3.12
N ASN A 515 16.00 -13.59 -3.54
CA ASN A 515 15.24 -14.13 -4.67
C ASN A 515 13.86 -14.63 -4.22
N PRO A 516 12.75 -13.95 -4.64
CA PRO A 516 11.41 -14.31 -4.21
C PRO A 516 10.96 -15.71 -4.60
N LEU A 517 11.58 -16.32 -5.63
CA LEU A 517 11.18 -17.65 -6.09
C LEU A 517 11.80 -18.78 -5.27
N THR A 518 12.91 -18.53 -4.56
CA THR A 518 13.69 -19.57 -3.87
C THR A 518 13.91 -19.34 -2.39
N VAL A 519 13.72 -18.12 -1.90
CA VAL A 519 13.88 -17.80 -0.48
C VAL A 519 12.92 -18.64 0.38
N PRO A 520 13.31 -19.09 1.60
CA PRO A 520 12.42 -19.81 2.51
C PRO A 520 11.15 -19.01 2.84
N ASP A 521 10.03 -19.69 3.14
CA ASP A 521 8.74 -19.05 3.37
C ASP A 521 8.75 -17.99 4.48
N ASP A 522 9.47 -18.25 5.58
CA ASP A 522 9.60 -17.31 6.70
C ASP A 522 10.38 -16.05 6.32
N GLN A 523 11.35 -16.17 5.40
CA GLN A 523 12.11 -15.05 4.86
C GLN A 523 11.35 -14.33 3.73
N PHE A 524 10.43 -15.02 3.03
CA PHE A 524 9.60 -14.41 1.99
C PHE A 524 8.80 -13.22 2.53
N LYS A 525 8.32 -13.28 3.77
CA LYS A 525 7.63 -12.17 4.44
C LYS A 525 8.52 -10.95 4.71
N LYS A 526 9.84 -11.14 4.71
CA LYS A 526 10.84 -10.11 5.00
C LYS A 526 11.52 -9.57 3.74
N LEU A 527 11.03 -9.96 2.57
CA LEU A 527 11.49 -9.38 1.31
C LEU A 527 11.21 -7.88 1.27
N HIS A 528 12.19 -7.15 0.79
CA HIS A 528 12.13 -5.70 0.65
C HIS A 528 13.05 -5.23 -0.48
N SER A 529 12.89 -3.99 -0.86
CA SER A 529 13.72 -3.38 -1.88
C SER A 529 15.08 -2.92 -1.32
N VAL A 530 16.13 -3.12 -2.08
CA VAL A 530 17.43 -2.45 -1.88
C VAL A 530 17.60 -1.27 -2.84
N LEU A 531 16.87 -1.29 -3.96
CA LEU A 531 16.79 -0.18 -4.91
C LEU A 531 15.44 -0.25 -5.63
N THR A 532 14.68 0.85 -5.61
CA THR A 532 13.45 0.99 -6.38
C THR A 532 13.59 2.11 -7.39
N LEU A 533 13.29 1.82 -8.65
CA LEU A 533 13.23 2.80 -9.72
C LEU A 533 11.78 3.01 -10.17
N GLN A 534 11.43 4.27 -10.42
CA GLN A 534 10.18 4.68 -11.07
C GLN A 534 10.54 5.47 -12.35
N ALA A 535 10.16 4.96 -13.51
CA ALA A 535 10.58 5.49 -14.80
C ALA A 535 12.11 5.74 -14.85
N GLY A 536 12.90 4.78 -14.38
CA GLY A 536 14.36 4.85 -14.35
C GLY A 536 14.97 5.79 -13.31
N LYS A 537 14.15 6.55 -12.57
CA LYS A 537 14.61 7.43 -11.48
C LYS A 537 14.61 6.67 -10.16
N THR A 538 15.69 6.78 -9.38
CA THR A 538 15.75 6.21 -8.03
C THR A 538 14.73 6.91 -7.12
N VAL A 539 13.77 6.16 -6.59
CA VAL A 539 12.80 6.62 -5.59
C VAL A 539 13.09 6.07 -4.20
N TYR A 540 13.86 4.97 -4.13
CA TYR A 540 14.37 4.41 -2.89
C TYR A 540 15.72 3.71 -3.12
N SER A 541 16.64 3.86 -2.15
CA SER A 541 17.88 3.09 -2.04
C SER A 541 18.13 2.75 -0.57
N ALA A 542 18.40 1.48 -0.28
CA ALA A 542 18.57 0.98 1.09
C ALA A 542 19.89 1.42 1.75
N ALA A 543 20.81 2.01 1.01
CA ALA A 543 22.06 2.49 1.55
C ALA A 543 22.42 3.83 0.94
N SER A 544 22.35 4.84 1.72
CA SER A 544 23.01 6.13 1.52
C SER A 544 23.52 6.64 2.86
#